data_2d6c6dbec542cade798aff23cbbb8802
#
_entry.id   2d6c6dbec542cade798aff23cbbb8802
#
_cell.length_a   1.000
_cell.length_b   1.000
_cell.length_c   1.000
_cell.angle_alpha   90.00
_cell.angle_beta   90.00
_cell.angle_gamma   90.00
#
_symmetry.space_group_name_H-M   'P 1'
#
loop_
_entity.id
_entity.type
_entity.pdbx_description
1 polymer ?
#
loop_
_entity_poly.entity_id
_entity_poly.type
_entity_poly.pdbx_seq_one_letter_code
_entity_poly.pdbx_strand_id
1 'polypeptide(L)'
;MALTSAQIVALACQIAKAPGYTSQAGELLNMILADLNQTYDFEVAKRLFTFNFNPGITALVGPSIYGSGPYALPVDFLRCANDMAVWWTLLGVPYFLTPIDLDEFDAAVQQAGIQSYPYWMAIDMSPLDSAQQGVVNDPPLAYIYPPPSGSFPCFVRYYCQMPDIVTPETSSVVPWFPNQAYLKTRLAGEIMQLSDDERADSFLGEGPSGAQGILTRYLKLKDNQSNRAQTVKLDKRRFGRRFSTLKNTKTVGW
;
A
#
# COMPACT_ATOMS: atom_id res chain seq x y z
N MET A 1 -14.73 17.69 -16.05
CA MET A 1 -15.28 17.76 -14.69
C MET A 1 -15.18 16.38 -14.07
N ALA A 2 -14.73 16.27 -12.83
CA ALA A 2 -14.69 14.99 -12.13
C ALA A 2 -16.10 14.61 -11.67
N LEU A 3 -16.52 13.35 -11.87
CA LEU A 3 -17.82 12.86 -11.45
C LEU A 3 -17.78 12.56 -9.94
N THR A 4 -18.87 12.88 -9.26
CA THR A 4 -19.07 12.50 -7.87
C THR A 4 -19.44 11.02 -7.77
N SER A 5 -19.34 10.43 -6.57
CA SER A 5 -19.75 9.04 -6.33
C SER A 5 -21.23 8.83 -6.69
N ALA A 6 -22.11 9.74 -6.30
CA ALA A 6 -23.52 9.67 -6.68
C ALA A 6 -23.74 9.65 -8.21
N GLN A 7 -22.99 10.46 -8.95
CA GLN A 7 -23.06 10.48 -10.41
C GLN A 7 -22.53 9.19 -11.04
N ILE A 8 -21.45 8.62 -10.48
CA ILE A 8 -20.90 7.33 -10.96
C ILE A 8 -21.89 6.20 -10.71
N VAL A 9 -22.49 6.14 -9.52
CA VAL A 9 -23.52 5.16 -9.16
C VAL A 9 -24.74 5.28 -10.09
N ALA A 10 -25.26 6.49 -10.27
CA ALA A 10 -26.41 6.74 -11.14
C ALA A 10 -26.12 6.31 -12.60
N LEU A 11 -24.94 6.67 -13.14
CA LEU A 11 -24.55 6.28 -14.49
C LEU A 11 -24.37 4.77 -14.64
N ALA A 12 -23.78 4.10 -13.64
CA ALA A 12 -23.62 2.64 -13.65
C ALA A 12 -24.98 1.92 -13.64
N CYS A 13 -25.92 2.36 -12.78
CA CYS A 13 -27.28 1.82 -12.75
C CYS A 13 -28.05 2.06 -14.07
N GLN A 14 -27.84 3.21 -14.73
CA GLN A 14 -28.41 3.48 -16.05
C GLN A 14 -27.86 2.55 -17.13
N ILE A 15 -26.54 2.32 -17.15
CA ILE A 15 -25.88 1.40 -18.10
C ILE A 15 -26.38 -0.03 -17.88
N ALA A 16 -26.48 -0.46 -16.63
CA ALA A 16 -26.99 -1.78 -16.26
C ALA A 16 -28.52 -1.92 -16.45
N LYS A 17 -29.24 -0.83 -16.69
CA LYS A 17 -30.70 -0.78 -16.73
C LYS A 17 -31.38 -1.28 -15.45
N ALA A 18 -30.73 -1.09 -14.33
CA ALA A 18 -31.15 -1.58 -13.01
C ALA A 18 -31.26 -0.44 -11.97
N PRO A 19 -32.25 0.48 -12.10
CA PRO A 19 -32.34 1.66 -11.25
C PRO A 19 -32.66 1.33 -9.79
N GLY A 20 -33.18 0.13 -9.49
CA GLY A 20 -33.45 -0.31 -8.11
C GLY A 20 -32.22 -0.69 -7.30
N TYR A 21 -31.05 -0.79 -7.90
CA TYR A 21 -29.81 -1.26 -7.24
C TYR A 21 -28.89 -0.12 -6.75
N THR A 22 -29.40 1.09 -6.58
CA THR A 22 -28.56 2.26 -6.23
C THR A 22 -27.83 2.10 -4.89
N SER A 23 -28.47 1.54 -3.87
CA SER A 23 -27.84 1.30 -2.56
C SER A 23 -26.74 0.25 -2.66
N GLN A 24 -27.03 -0.89 -3.26
CA GLN A 24 -26.03 -1.96 -3.49
C GLN A 24 -24.89 -1.47 -4.38
N ALA A 25 -25.17 -0.64 -5.38
CA ALA A 25 -24.15 -0.03 -6.22
C ALA A 25 -23.24 0.91 -5.43
N GLY A 26 -23.73 1.58 -4.40
CA GLY A 26 -22.93 2.37 -3.49
C GLY A 26 -21.93 1.50 -2.69
N GLU A 27 -22.40 0.41 -2.13
CA GLU A 27 -21.56 -0.57 -1.41
C GLU A 27 -20.50 -1.19 -2.33
N LEU A 28 -20.92 -1.62 -3.53
CA LEU A 28 -20.01 -2.16 -4.54
C LEU A 28 -18.92 -1.16 -4.96
N LEU A 29 -19.26 0.14 -5.04
CA LEU A 29 -18.26 1.16 -5.36
C LEU A 29 -17.18 1.23 -4.29
N ASN A 30 -17.52 1.18 -3.00
CA ASN A 30 -16.54 1.12 -1.91
C ASN A 30 -15.71 -0.16 -1.97
N MET A 31 -16.32 -1.32 -2.24
CA MET A 31 -15.59 -2.58 -2.42
C MET A 31 -14.59 -2.52 -3.58
N ILE A 32 -14.97 -1.94 -4.72
CA ILE A 32 -14.07 -1.74 -5.87
C ILE A 32 -12.90 -0.81 -5.51
N LEU A 33 -13.17 0.26 -4.77
CA LEU A 33 -12.12 1.19 -4.32
C LEU A 33 -11.17 0.54 -3.31
N ALA A 34 -11.69 -0.28 -2.40
CA ALA A 34 -10.88 -1.04 -1.45
C ALA A 34 -10.00 -2.10 -2.15
N ASP A 35 -10.57 -2.87 -3.09
CA ASP A 35 -9.83 -3.84 -3.92
C ASP A 35 -8.68 -3.18 -4.69
N LEU A 36 -8.92 -2.04 -5.31
CA LEU A 36 -7.89 -1.26 -6.00
C LEU A 36 -6.76 -0.83 -5.07
N ASN A 37 -7.11 -0.39 -3.85
CA ASN A 37 -6.14 0.08 -2.87
C ASN A 37 -5.29 -1.05 -2.29
N GLN A 38 -5.87 -2.24 -2.15
CA GLN A 38 -5.16 -3.42 -1.66
C GLN A 38 -4.26 -4.05 -2.73
N THR A 39 -4.71 -4.04 -3.99
CA THR A 39 -4.03 -4.72 -5.08
C THR A 39 -2.91 -3.89 -5.72
N TYR A 40 -3.07 -2.57 -5.79
CA TYR A 40 -2.15 -1.70 -6.55
C TYR A 40 -1.54 -0.58 -5.72
N ASP A 41 -0.30 -0.22 -6.06
CA ASP A 41 0.46 0.86 -5.43
C ASP A 41 0.16 2.22 -6.09
N PHE A 42 -0.79 2.96 -5.52
CA PHE A 42 -1.11 4.31 -6.01
C PHE A 42 -0.41 5.38 -5.19
N GLU A 43 0.22 6.34 -5.86
CA GLU A 43 0.88 7.48 -5.20
C GLU A 43 -0.07 8.31 -4.32
N VAL A 44 -1.37 8.35 -4.66
CA VAL A 44 -2.39 9.06 -3.86
C VAL A 44 -2.60 8.42 -2.48
N ALA A 45 -2.37 7.11 -2.35
CA ALA A 45 -2.47 6.38 -1.08
C ALA A 45 -1.16 6.41 -0.27
N LYS A 46 -0.08 6.97 -0.84
CA LYS A 46 1.23 7.01 -0.19
C LYS A 46 1.29 8.12 0.86
N ARG A 47 1.72 7.77 2.07
CA ARG A 47 1.83 8.67 3.23
C ARG A 47 3.21 8.57 3.86
N LEU A 48 3.54 9.56 4.65
CA LEU A 48 4.74 9.57 5.49
C LEU A 48 4.29 9.73 6.94
N PHE A 49 4.71 8.80 7.76
CA PHE A 49 4.52 8.83 9.21
C PHE A 49 5.87 9.03 9.90
N THR A 50 5.87 9.71 11.03
CA THR A 50 7.08 9.99 11.80
C THR A 50 6.82 9.73 13.27
N PHE A 51 7.74 9.02 13.92
CA PHE A 51 7.75 8.82 15.36
C PHE A 51 9.20 8.84 15.87
N ASN A 52 9.38 8.94 17.19
CA ASN A 52 10.70 8.89 17.79
C ASN A 52 10.92 7.54 18.47
N PHE A 53 12.13 7.02 18.35
CA PHE A 53 12.53 5.86 19.13
C PHE A 53 12.61 6.21 20.60
N ASN A 54 12.18 5.29 21.45
CA ASN A 54 12.44 5.36 22.88
C ASN A 54 13.76 4.64 23.17
N PRO A 55 14.73 5.32 23.82
CA PRO A 55 15.98 4.66 24.18
C PRO A 55 15.73 3.57 25.22
N GLY A 56 16.44 2.49 25.08
CA GLY A 56 16.42 1.38 26.02
C GLY A 56 15.68 0.15 25.55
N ILE A 57 15.87 -0.93 26.30
CA ILE A 57 15.17 -2.20 26.12
C ILE A 57 13.82 -2.04 26.80
N THR A 58 12.76 -2.05 26.03
CA THR A 58 11.41 -2.18 26.56
C THR A 58 11.12 -3.68 26.69
N ALA A 59 10.67 -4.12 27.85
CA ALA A 59 10.11 -5.47 27.97
C ALA A 59 8.87 -5.54 27.09
N LEU A 60 8.98 -6.22 25.96
CA LEU A 60 7.88 -6.37 25.02
C LEU A 60 6.90 -7.38 25.60
N VAL A 61 5.62 -7.04 25.52
CA VAL A 61 4.55 -7.97 25.81
C VAL A 61 4.35 -8.79 24.53
N GLY A 62 4.98 -9.95 24.44
CA GLY A 62 4.96 -10.81 23.25
C GLY A 62 6.14 -11.78 23.22
N PRO A 63 6.30 -12.55 22.16
CA PRO A 63 7.41 -13.49 22.02
C PRO A 63 8.79 -12.79 21.97
N SER A 64 8.86 -11.54 21.50
CA SER A 64 10.11 -10.78 21.38
C SER A 64 10.44 -10.03 22.67
N ILE A 65 11.21 -10.63 23.53
CA ILE A 65 11.57 -10.07 24.87
C ILE A 65 12.64 -8.96 24.77
N TYR A 66 13.35 -8.81 23.64
CA TYR A 66 14.59 -8.06 23.54
C TYR A 66 14.63 -7.00 22.42
N GLY A 67 13.52 -6.41 22.09
CA GLY A 67 13.46 -5.31 21.12
C GLY A 67 13.22 -3.94 21.76
N SER A 68 12.91 -2.97 20.93
CA SER A 68 12.33 -1.69 21.32
C SER A 68 10.96 -1.54 20.66
N GLY A 69 9.97 -1.13 21.43
CA GLY A 69 8.59 -0.97 21.02
C GLY A 69 7.65 -1.42 22.13
N PRO A 70 6.35 -1.65 21.84
CA PRO A 70 5.73 -1.40 20.55
C PRO A 70 5.58 0.09 20.21
N TYR A 71 5.72 0.41 18.92
CA TYR A 71 5.41 1.75 18.39
C TYR A 71 4.13 1.67 17.59
N ALA A 72 3.11 2.40 17.98
CA ALA A 72 1.85 2.45 17.26
C ALA A 72 2.04 3.14 15.90
N LEU A 73 1.70 2.43 14.83
CA LEU A 73 1.61 2.97 13.49
C LEU A 73 0.22 3.62 13.26
N PRO A 74 0.02 4.39 12.19
CA PRO A 74 -1.30 4.91 11.86
C PRO A 74 -2.34 3.80 11.69
N VAL A 75 -3.56 4.04 12.13
CA VAL A 75 -4.69 3.09 11.99
C VAL A 75 -4.96 2.73 10.53
N ASP A 76 -4.69 3.67 9.62
CA ASP A 76 -4.83 3.49 8.17
C ASP A 76 -3.62 2.83 7.50
N PHE A 77 -2.66 2.33 8.26
CA PHE A 77 -1.47 1.66 7.73
C PHE A 77 -1.86 0.35 7.03
N LEU A 78 -1.50 0.21 5.76
CA LEU A 78 -1.77 -0.99 4.97
C LEU A 78 -0.49 -1.82 4.74
N ARG A 79 0.58 -1.18 4.25
CA ARG A 79 1.89 -1.82 4.00
C ARG A 79 2.98 -0.77 3.80
N CYS A 80 4.23 -1.16 3.99
CA CYS A 80 5.38 -0.33 3.63
C CYS A 80 5.45 -0.06 2.12
N ALA A 81 5.91 1.12 1.73
CA ALA A 81 5.95 1.50 0.31
C ALA A 81 6.99 0.71 -0.51
N ASN A 82 8.10 0.30 0.09
CA ASN A 82 9.15 -0.54 -0.49
C ASN A 82 10.12 -0.99 0.62
N ASP A 83 11.14 -1.77 0.26
CA ASP A 83 12.15 -2.27 1.20
C ASP A 83 12.98 -1.17 1.89
N MET A 84 13.03 0.03 1.32
CA MET A 84 13.71 1.21 1.87
C MET A 84 12.72 2.25 2.41
N ALA A 85 11.49 1.84 2.71
CA ALA A 85 10.42 2.74 3.14
C ALA A 85 10.60 3.25 4.57
N VAL A 86 11.43 2.60 5.35
CA VAL A 86 11.66 2.93 6.76
C VAL A 86 13.09 3.38 6.96
N TRP A 87 13.26 4.54 7.55
CA TRP A 87 14.59 5.06 7.91
C TRP A 87 14.51 5.92 9.17
N TRP A 88 15.60 6.00 9.87
CA TRP A 88 15.80 6.93 10.97
C TRP A 88 17.00 7.83 10.70
N THR A 89 17.15 8.91 11.44
CA THR A 89 18.24 9.86 11.17
C THR A 89 19.08 10.10 12.42
N LEU A 90 20.41 10.13 12.21
CA LEU A 90 21.39 10.55 13.19
C LEU A 90 22.20 11.71 12.61
N LEU A 91 22.16 12.86 13.25
CA LEU A 91 22.85 14.09 12.77
C LEU A 91 22.55 14.43 11.30
N GLY A 92 21.32 14.17 10.84
CA GLY A 92 20.90 14.41 9.47
C GLY A 92 21.26 13.33 8.46
N VAL A 93 21.98 12.28 8.87
CA VAL A 93 22.31 11.13 8.01
C VAL A 93 21.22 10.08 8.13
N PRO A 94 20.61 9.62 7.02
CA PRO A 94 19.59 8.58 7.05
C PRO A 94 20.20 7.18 7.16
N TYR A 95 19.62 6.35 8.00
CA TYR A 95 19.92 4.93 8.18
C TYR A 95 18.65 4.12 7.92
N PHE A 96 18.69 3.20 6.96
CA PHE A 96 17.53 2.41 6.59
C PHE A 96 17.34 1.22 7.51
N LEU A 97 16.09 0.92 7.83
CA LEU A 97 15.68 -0.29 8.51
C LEU A 97 15.21 -1.29 7.46
N THR A 98 15.58 -2.55 7.63
CA THR A 98 15.07 -3.64 6.80
C THR A 98 13.80 -4.16 7.43
N PRO A 99 12.63 -4.06 6.76
CA PRO A 99 11.42 -4.74 7.20
C PRO A 99 11.63 -6.26 7.11
N ILE A 100 11.29 -6.97 8.18
CA ILE A 100 11.32 -8.43 8.25
C ILE A 100 9.99 -8.94 8.81
N ASP A 101 9.69 -10.19 8.55
CA ASP A 101 8.50 -10.83 9.12
C ASP A 101 8.63 -10.98 10.64
N LEU A 102 7.50 -11.01 11.34
CA LEU A 102 7.48 -11.09 12.79
C LEU A 102 8.13 -12.38 13.30
N ASP A 103 7.90 -13.50 12.64
CA ASP A 103 8.51 -14.80 12.97
C ASP A 103 10.03 -14.77 12.81
N GLU A 104 10.53 -14.12 11.76
CA GLU A 104 11.96 -13.93 11.53
C GLU A 104 12.57 -12.99 12.57
N PHE A 105 11.85 -11.94 12.93
CA PHE A 105 12.23 -11.01 13.98
C PHE A 105 12.36 -11.73 15.33
N ASP A 106 11.38 -12.53 15.70
CA ASP A 106 11.37 -13.30 16.95
C ASP A 106 12.52 -14.31 17.02
N ALA A 107 12.83 -14.96 15.89
CA ALA A 107 13.96 -15.86 15.79
C ALA A 107 15.32 -15.14 15.93
N ALA A 108 15.44 -13.93 15.38
CA ALA A 108 16.66 -13.12 15.42
C ALA A 108 16.90 -12.46 16.78
N VAL A 109 15.85 -12.12 17.52
CA VAL A 109 15.88 -11.35 18.77
C VAL A 109 15.98 -12.24 20.02
N GLN A 110 16.44 -13.48 19.90
CA GLN A 110 16.58 -14.43 21.04
C GLN A 110 17.67 -14.06 22.04
N GLN A 111 18.52 -13.09 21.75
CA GLN A 111 19.60 -12.66 22.65
C GLN A 111 19.30 -11.29 23.23
N ALA A 112 19.60 -11.10 24.53
CA ALA A 112 19.53 -9.79 25.17
C ALA A 112 20.37 -8.78 24.38
N GLY A 113 19.68 -7.89 23.66
CA GLY A 113 20.33 -6.93 22.77
C GLY A 113 21.10 -5.88 23.56
N ILE A 114 22.34 -5.68 23.17
CA ILE A 114 23.08 -4.47 23.55
C ILE A 114 22.41 -3.31 22.80
N GLN A 115 22.14 -2.21 23.50
CA GLN A 115 21.65 -0.99 22.84
C GLN A 115 22.63 -0.56 21.75
N SER A 116 22.11 -0.37 20.54
CA SER A 116 22.92 -0.06 19.37
C SER A 116 22.11 0.74 18.36
N TYR A 117 22.60 0.83 17.13
CA TYR A 117 21.88 1.42 16.01
C TYR A 117 20.90 0.41 15.42
N PRO A 118 19.58 0.71 15.36
CA PRO A 118 18.58 -0.19 14.80
C PRO A 118 18.81 -0.44 13.32
N TYR A 119 18.58 -1.69 12.88
CA TYR A 119 18.66 -2.08 11.48
C TYR A 119 17.51 -2.98 11.02
N TRP A 120 16.72 -3.57 11.92
CA TRP A 120 15.54 -4.35 11.60
C TRP A 120 14.28 -3.73 12.18
N MET A 121 13.17 -3.92 11.46
CA MET A 121 11.83 -3.58 11.91
C MET A 121 10.87 -4.69 11.54
N ALA A 122 10.08 -5.17 12.49
CA ALA A 122 8.92 -6.02 12.25
C ALA A 122 7.63 -5.24 12.50
N ILE A 123 6.59 -5.57 11.77
CA ILE A 123 5.28 -4.95 11.92
C ILE A 123 4.25 -6.03 12.22
N ASP A 124 3.60 -5.91 13.37
CA ASP A 124 2.44 -6.71 13.73
C ASP A 124 1.18 -5.99 13.25
N MET A 125 0.52 -6.58 12.25
CA MET A 125 -0.73 -6.07 11.68
C MET A 125 -1.96 -6.50 12.50
N SER A 126 -1.80 -7.45 13.41
CA SER A 126 -2.87 -7.99 14.26
C SER A 126 -2.39 -8.02 15.71
N PRO A 127 -2.15 -6.85 16.34
CA PRO A 127 -1.67 -6.82 17.71
C PRO A 127 -2.63 -7.58 18.62
N LEU A 128 -2.05 -8.49 19.39
CA LEU A 128 -2.74 -9.44 20.28
C LEU A 128 -3.37 -8.76 21.49
N ASP A 129 -4.34 -7.91 21.30
CA ASP A 129 -5.36 -7.80 22.32
C ASP A 129 -6.59 -8.61 21.86
N SER A 130 -6.39 -9.94 21.81
CA SER A 130 -7.28 -10.94 21.26
C SER A 130 -8.63 -11.06 21.98
N ALA A 131 -8.87 -10.28 23.03
CA ALA A 131 -10.17 -10.19 23.68
C ALA A 131 -11.21 -9.47 22.81
N GLN A 132 -10.78 -8.81 21.74
CA GLN A 132 -11.65 -7.98 20.90
C GLN A 132 -11.43 -8.26 19.40
N GLN A 133 -11.56 -9.49 18.99
CA GLN A 133 -11.71 -9.81 17.56
C GLN A 133 -12.88 -8.99 17.00
N GLY A 134 -12.55 -8.02 16.14
CA GLY A 134 -13.54 -7.15 15.49
C GLY A 134 -13.47 -5.68 15.86
N VAL A 135 -12.54 -5.23 16.72
CA VAL A 135 -12.28 -3.79 16.88
C VAL A 135 -11.44 -3.31 15.71
N VAL A 136 -12.12 -2.66 14.78
CA VAL A 136 -11.61 -2.18 13.48
C VAL A 136 -10.54 -1.06 13.61
N ASN A 137 -10.11 -0.70 14.81
CA ASN A 137 -9.32 0.51 15.06
C ASN A 137 -8.04 0.29 15.86
N ASP A 138 -7.59 -0.94 16.06
CA ASP A 138 -6.30 -1.14 16.72
C ASP A 138 -5.17 -0.83 15.74
N PRO A 139 -4.29 0.12 16.08
CA PRO A 139 -3.18 0.48 15.21
C PRO A 139 -2.20 -0.68 15.10
N PRO A 140 -1.66 -0.98 13.91
CA PRO A 140 -0.54 -1.90 13.78
C PRO A 140 0.63 -1.47 14.64
N LEU A 141 1.39 -2.44 15.15
CA LEU A 141 2.52 -2.20 16.05
C LEU A 141 3.84 -2.49 15.36
N ALA A 142 4.80 -1.58 15.48
CA ALA A 142 6.15 -1.78 14.99
C ALA A 142 7.11 -2.13 16.13
N TYR A 143 7.98 -3.10 15.90
CA TYR A 143 9.06 -3.54 16.77
C TYR A 143 10.40 -3.32 16.08
N ILE A 144 11.41 -2.92 16.83
CA ILE A 144 12.70 -2.50 16.30
C ILE A 144 13.83 -3.23 17.01
N TYR A 145 14.82 -3.66 16.25
CA TYR A 145 16.02 -4.31 16.77
C TYR A 145 17.28 -3.87 16.01
N PRO A 146 18.42 -3.70 16.70
CA PRO A 146 18.61 -3.66 18.16
C PRO A 146 17.89 -2.49 18.83
N PRO A 147 17.67 -2.55 20.17
CA PRO A 147 17.13 -1.41 20.90
C PRO A 147 17.99 -0.16 20.68
N PRO A 148 17.39 0.99 20.39
CA PRO A 148 18.13 2.21 20.11
C PRO A 148 18.86 2.73 21.35
N SER A 149 20.07 3.24 21.15
CA SER A 149 20.88 3.86 22.20
C SER A 149 20.44 5.28 22.55
N GLY A 150 19.53 5.86 21.78
CA GLY A 150 19.01 7.21 21.97
C GLY A 150 17.66 7.41 21.31
N SER A 151 17.05 8.57 21.56
CA SER A 151 15.83 8.95 20.88
C SER A 151 16.16 9.53 19.50
N PHE A 152 15.84 8.80 18.46
CA PHE A 152 16.07 9.20 17.07
C PHE A 152 14.74 9.29 16.32
N PRO A 153 14.55 10.29 15.43
CA PRO A 153 13.37 10.36 14.59
C PRO A 153 13.40 9.25 13.54
N CYS A 154 12.31 8.48 13.49
CA CYS A 154 12.06 7.44 12.52
C CYS A 154 10.95 7.86 11.57
N PHE A 155 11.12 7.54 10.31
CA PHE A 155 10.22 7.88 9.22
C PHE A 155 9.77 6.60 8.54
N VAL A 156 8.46 6.45 8.37
CA VAL A 156 7.84 5.30 7.69
C VAL A 156 7.05 5.81 6.49
N ARG A 157 7.46 5.43 5.29
CA ARG A 157 6.68 5.66 4.09
C ARG A 157 5.81 4.44 3.81
N TYR A 158 4.51 4.64 3.77
CA TYR A 158 3.54 3.56 3.70
C TYR A 158 2.40 3.87 2.74
N TYR A 159 1.68 2.84 2.31
CA TYR A 159 0.39 2.98 1.66
C TYR A 159 -0.70 2.90 2.73
N CYS A 160 -1.60 3.89 2.71
CA CYS A 160 -2.72 3.94 3.65
C CYS A 160 -3.94 3.24 3.07
N GLN A 161 -4.74 2.67 3.94
CA GLN A 161 -6.10 2.27 3.60
C GLN A 161 -6.92 3.54 3.35
N MET A 162 -7.45 3.67 2.14
CA MET A 162 -8.29 4.82 1.80
C MET A 162 -9.66 4.66 2.47
N PRO A 163 -10.21 5.75 3.05
CA PRO A 163 -11.50 5.67 3.73
C PRO A 163 -12.64 5.40 2.74
N ASP A 164 -13.64 4.67 3.21
CA ASP A 164 -14.88 4.46 2.49
C ASP A 164 -15.67 5.77 2.33
N ILE A 165 -16.39 5.87 1.23
CA ILE A 165 -17.30 7.00 0.99
C ILE A 165 -18.60 6.72 1.74
N VAL A 166 -18.97 7.62 2.64
CA VAL A 166 -20.24 7.52 3.35
C VAL A 166 -21.40 7.77 2.37
N THR A 167 -22.36 6.84 2.32
CA THR A 167 -23.53 6.88 1.43
C THR A 167 -23.17 7.26 -0.03
N PRO A 168 -22.39 6.40 -0.76
CA PRO A 168 -21.88 6.77 -2.08
C PRO A 168 -22.94 7.17 -3.10
N GLU A 169 -24.14 6.61 -2.97
CA GLU A 169 -25.30 6.85 -3.84
C GLU A 169 -25.85 8.28 -3.77
N THR A 170 -25.56 8.99 -2.69
CA THR A 170 -26.02 10.38 -2.48
C THR A 170 -24.86 11.36 -2.29
N SER A 171 -23.65 10.86 -2.10
CA SER A 171 -22.47 11.66 -1.76
C SER A 171 -21.96 12.52 -2.93
N SER A 172 -21.61 13.76 -2.62
CA SER A 172 -20.93 14.67 -3.55
C SER A 172 -19.40 14.46 -3.59
N VAL A 173 -18.86 13.51 -2.83
CA VAL A 173 -17.43 13.20 -2.79
C VAL A 173 -17.00 12.61 -4.13
N VAL A 174 -15.87 13.09 -4.65
CA VAL A 174 -15.22 12.50 -5.82
C VAL A 174 -14.35 11.34 -5.34
N PRO A 175 -14.52 10.13 -5.90
CA PRO A 175 -13.66 9.00 -5.54
C PRO A 175 -12.17 9.31 -5.75
N TRP A 176 -11.33 8.80 -4.87
CA TRP A 176 -9.88 9.01 -4.92
C TRP A 176 -9.20 8.44 -6.18
N PHE A 177 -9.81 7.40 -6.77
CA PHE A 177 -9.30 6.80 -8.00
C PHE A 177 -9.68 7.64 -9.22
N PRO A 178 -8.71 8.15 -10.00
CA PRO A 178 -8.99 9.19 -11.00
C PRO A 178 -9.62 8.66 -12.29
N ASN A 179 -9.54 7.37 -12.59
CA ASN A 179 -10.10 6.82 -13.81
C ASN A 179 -11.60 6.49 -13.65
N GLN A 180 -12.42 7.50 -13.84
CA GLN A 180 -13.88 7.38 -13.69
C GLN A 180 -14.53 6.49 -14.75
N ALA A 181 -13.90 6.36 -15.93
CA ALA A 181 -14.38 5.43 -16.96
C ALA A 181 -14.28 3.98 -16.47
N TYR A 182 -13.19 3.64 -15.79
CA TYR A 182 -13.04 2.35 -15.14
C TYR A 182 -14.11 2.13 -14.08
N LEU A 183 -14.25 3.07 -13.12
CA LEU A 183 -15.19 2.92 -12.01
C LEU A 183 -16.62 2.68 -12.48
N LYS A 184 -17.12 3.51 -13.41
CA LYS A 184 -18.48 3.33 -13.92
C LYS A 184 -18.67 2.01 -14.69
N THR A 185 -17.67 1.59 -15.48
CA THR A 185 -17.76 0.37 -16.28
C THR A 185 -17.66 -0.87 -15.40
N ARG A 186 -16.75 -0.89 -14.43
CA ARG A 186 -16.61 -1.97 -13.45
C ARG A 186 -17.89 -2.10 -12.61
N LEU A 187 -18.38 -0.99 -12.07
CA LEU A 187 -19.59 -0.96 -11.26
C LEU A 187 -20.82 -1.42 -12.07
N ALA A 188 -20.97 -0.97 -13.31
CA ALA A 188 -22.05 -1.43 -14.17
C ALA A 188 -21.98 -2.94 -14.44
N GLY A 189 -20.78 -3.48 -14.67
CA GLY A 189 -20.56 -4.91 -14.84
C GLY A 189 -20.92 -5.73 -13.60
N GLU A 190 -20.53 -5.27 -12.41
CA GLU A 190 -20.88 -5.91 -11.13
C GLU A 190 -22.41 -5.91 -10.90
N ILE A 191 -23.09 -4.80 -11.19
CA ILE A 191 -24.55 -4.72 -11.09
C ILE A 191 -25.23 -5.69 -12.08
N MET A 192 -24.70 -5.79 -13.31
CA MET A 192 -25.19 -6.74 -14.32
C MET A 192 -24.98 -8.19 -13.85
N GLN A 193 -23.87 -8.47 -13.23
CA GLN A 193 -23.59 -9.80 -12.65
C GLN A 193 -24.58 -10.15 -11.53
N LEU A 194 -24.91 -9.20 -10.66
CA LEU A 194 -25.94 -9.39 -9.63
C LEU A 194 -27.34 -9.65 -10.21
N SER A 195 -27.62 -9.12 -11.38
CA SER A 195 -28.91 -9.30 -12.08
C SER A 195 -28.90 -10.45 -13.10
N ASP A 196 -27.83 -11.27 -13.15
CA ASP A 196 -27.65 -12.39 -14.06
C ASP A 196 -27.76 -11.99 -15.55
N ASP A 197 -27.23 -10.81 -15.90
CA ASP A 197 -27.23 -10.26 -17.26
C ASP A 197 -26.01 -10.78 -18.04
N GLU A 198 -26.23 -11.47 -19.14
CA GLU A 198 -25.16 -12.03 -20.03
C GLU A 198 -24.13 -10.99 -20.51
N ARG A 199 -24.48 -9.70 -20.47
CA ARG A 199 -23.55 -8.62 -20.83
C ARG A 199 -22.45 -8.35 -19.79
N ALA A 200 -22.61 -8.86 -18.58
CA ALA A 200 -21.66 -8.61 -17.47
C ALA A 200 -20.22 -8.91 -17.86
N ASP A 201 -19.97 -10.06 -18.48
CA ASP A 201 -18.63 -10.50 -18.89
C ASP A 201 -17.97 -9.53 -19.88
N SER A 202 -18.74 -8.92 -20.77
CA SER A 202 -18.20 -7.94 -21.71
C SER A 202 -17.80 -6.63 -21.04
N PHE A 203 -18.47 -6.25 -19.96
CA PHE A 203 -18.15 -5.05 -19.16
C PHE A 203 -17.01 -5.29 -18.16
N LEU A 204 -16.89 -6.46 -17.61
CA LEU A 204 -15.83 -6.81 -16.65
C LEU A 204 -14.53 -7.23 -17.35
N GLY A 205 -14.60 -7.76 -18.56
CA GLY A 205 -13.53 -8.41 -19.28
C GLY A 205 -12.35 -7.54 -19.69
N GLU A 206 -11.37 -8.19 -20.34
CA GLU A 206 -10.10 -7.59 -20.79
C GLU A 206 -10.21 -6.81 -22.11
N GLY A 207 -11.37 -6.80 -22.73
CA GLY A 207 -11.62 -6.07 -23.98
C GLY A 207 -11.32 -4.57 -23.87
N PRO A 208 -11.13 -3.86 -25.00
CA PRO A 208 -10.74 -2.45 -24.98
C PRO A 208 -11.79 -1.53 -24.32
N SER A 209 -13.04 -1.94 -24.24
CA SER A 209 -14.15 -1.26 -23.55
C SER A 209 -14.49 -1.87 -22.19
N GLY A 210 -13.95 -3.04 -21.86
CA GLY A 210 -14.16 -3.70 -20.58
C GLY A 210 -13.34 -3.06 -19.45
N ALA A 211 -13.79 -3.24 -18.23
CA ALA A 211 -13.17 -2.63 -17.05
C ALA A 211 -11.70 -3.04 -16.89
N GLN A 212 -11.38 -4.32 -16.99
CA GLN A 212 -10.01 -4.81 -16.86
C GLN A 212 -9.08 -4.25 -17.96
N GLY A 213 -9.58 -4.13 -19.21
CA GLY A 213 -8.81 -3.51 -20.29
C GLY A 213 -8.57 -2.01 -20.09
N ILE A 214 -9.54 -1.29 -19.51
CA ILE A 214 -9.40 0.14 -19.14
C ILE A 214 -8.36 0.29 -18.03
N LEU A 215 -8.42 -0.56 -16.99
CA LEU A 215 -7.47 -0.53 -15.86
C LEU A 215 -6.04 -0.83 -16.34
N THR A 216 -5.86 -1.88 -17.14
CA THR A 216 -4.55 -2.26 -17.67
C THR A 216 -3.92 -1.13 -18.49
N ARG A 217 -4.70 -0.45 -19.34
CA ARG A 217 -4.20 0.73 -20.08
C ARG A 217 -3.84 1.88 -19.15
N TYR A 218 -4.65 2.14 -18.14
CA TYR A 218 -4.38 3.19 -17.15
C TYR A 218 -3.08 2.91 -16.39
N LEU A 219 -2.88 1.69 -15.91
CA LEU A 219 -1.67 1.28 -15.21
C LEU A 219 -0.42 1.38 -16.10
N LYS A 220 -0.49 0.90 -17.35
CA LYS A 220 0.62 1.04 -18.32
C LYS A 220 0.99 2.49 -18.60
N LEU A 221 0.02 3.39 -18.68
CA LEU A 221 0.27 4.82 -18.85
C LEU A 221 0.94 5.41 -17.61
N LYS A 222 0.51 5.00 -16.42
CA LYS A 222 1.06 5.47 -15.14
C LYS A 222 2.48 4.96 -14.95
N ASP A 223 2.76 3.70 -15.21
CA ASP A 223 4.11 3.12 -15.19
C ASP A 223 5.05 3.84 -16.16
N ASN A 224 4.59 4.16 -17.35
CA ASN A 224 5.38 4.91 -18.31
C ASN A 224 5.67 6.34 -17.84
N GLN A 225 4.76 6.98 -17.10
CA GLN A 225 4.98 8.30 -16.50
C GLN A 225 5.92 8.23 -15.30
N SER A 226 5.75 7.26 -14.43
CA SER A 226 6.61 6.98 -13.28
C SER A 226 8.04 6.65 -13.74
N ASN A 227 8.19 5.81 -14.75
CA ASN A 227 9.47 5.50 -15.37
C ASN A 227 10.13 6.72 -16.04
N ARG A 228 9.39 7.71 -16.50
CA ARG A 228 9.96 8.94 -17.04
C ARG A 228 10.50 9.88 -15.94
N ALA A 229 9.89 9.83 -14.75
CA ALA A 229 10.30 10.67 -13.63
C ALA A 229 11.40 10.04 -12.76
N GLN A 230 11.45 8.71 -12.68
CA GLN A 230 12.35 7.97 -11.77
C GLN A 230 13.53 7.31 -12.46
N THR A 231 13.41 6.98 -13.72
CA THR A 231 14.55 6.47 -14.48
C THR A 231 15.14 7.61 -15.32
N VAL A 232 16.21 8.18 -14.84
CA VAL A 232 17.29 8.49 -15.75
C VAL A 232 17.57 7.16 -16.44
N LYS A 233 16.98 6.91 -17.61
CA LYS A 233 17.34 5.77 -18.45
C LYS A 233 18.80 6.01 -18.79
N LEU A 234 19.66 5.42 -17.97
CA LEU A 234 21.07 5.33 -18.29
C LEU A 234 21.11 4.82 -19.72
N ASP A 235 21.52 5.68 -20.65
CA ASP A 235 21.58 5.31 -22.06
C ASP A 235 22.40 4.03 -22.15
N LYS A 236 21.71 2.91 -22.40
CA LYS A 236 22.34 1.58 -22.46
C LYS A 236 23.53 1.56 -23.44
N ARG A 237 23.55 2.49 -24.40
CA ARG A 237 24.68 2.67 -25.32
C ARG A 237 25.88 3.35 -24.67
N ARG A 238 25.66 4.28 -23.74
CA ARG A 238 26.73 4.98 -23.02
C ARG A 238 27.22 4.24 -21.78
N PHE A 239 26.32 3.60 -21.04
CA PHE A 239 26.62 2.97 -19.75
C PHE A 239 26.63 1.44 -19.81
N GLY A 240 25.89 0.82 -20.73
CA GLY A 240 25.88 -0.64 -20.88
C GLY A 240 27.25 -1.21 -21.27
N ARG A 241 28.05 -0.47 -22.04
CA ARG A 241 29.41 -0.90 -22.37
C ARG A 241 30.36 -0.84 -21.15
N ARG A 242 30.22 0.15 -20.27
CA ARG A 242 31.06 0.23 -19.06
C ARG A 242 30.73 -0.86 -18.04
N PHE A 243 29.45 -1.20 -17.88
CA PHE A 243 29.04 -2.28 -16.98
C PHE A 243 29.37 -3.67 -17.54
N SER A 244 29.29 -3.88 -18.84
CA SER A 244 29.71 -5.14 -19.45
C SER A 244 31.24 -5.32 -19.38
N THR A 245 31.99 -4.23 -19.50
CA THR A 245 33.49 -4.28 -19.37
C THR A 245 33.89 -4.56 -17.92
N LEU A 246 33.16 -4.03 -16.93
CA LEU A 246 33.41 -4.35 -15.53
C LEU A 246 33.02 -5.80 -15.17
N LYS A 247 32.00 -6.36 -15.78
CA LYS A 247 31.66 -7.78 -15.62
C LYS A 247 32.67 -8.69 -16.27
N ASN A 248 33.18 -8.32 -17.44
CA ASN A 248 34.21 -9.14 -18.14
C ASN A 248 35.59 -9.07 -17.48
N THR A 249 35.95 -7.97 -16.84
CA THR A 249 37.19 -7.90 -16.05
C THR A 249 37.12 -8.69 -14.75
N LYS A 250 35.93 -8.92 -14.18
CA LYS A 250 35.75 -9.79 -13.01
C LYS A 250 35.74 -11.29 -13.36
N THR A 251 35.42 -11.65 -14.60
CA THR A 251 35.40 -13.05 -15.05
C THR A 251 36.70 -13.53 -15.64
N VAL A 252 37.66 -12.65 -15.92
CA VAL A 252 38.97 -13.01 -16.52
C VAL A 252 40.11 -12.99 -15.49
N GLY A 253 39.83 -12.66 -14.25
CA GLY A 253 40.89 -12.43 -13.25
C GLY A 253 40.86 -13.30 -12.00
N TRP A 254 40.07 -14.39 -11.94
CA TRP A 254 40.10 -15.27 -10.76
C TRP A 254 39.64 -16.68 -11.10
#